data_e98ab2048b02f49b1bec0c3e99eacce4
#
_entry.id   e98ab2048b02f49b1bec0c3e99eacce4
#
_cell.length_a   1.000
_cell.length_b   1.000
_cell.length_c   1.000
_cell.angle_alpha   90.00
_cell.angle_beta   90.00
_cell.angle_gamma   90.00
#
_symmetry.space_group_name_H-M   'P 1'
#
loop_
_entity.id
_entity.type
_entity.pdbx_description
1 polymer ?
#
loop_
_entity_poly.entity_id
_entity_poly.type
_entity_poly.pdbx_seq_one_letter_code
_entity_poly.pdbx_strand_id
1 'polypeptide(L)'
;MQTNPYSPHSVVQCLTSAFDVVAGRVKPDEVFDFSAYGFWQAVFGNWILGIVLAVFPLFALGVKFIVLFVIISLVSILLYALMVWHALVWMGKADRFTRFLVPYLWVGSLQVVLFGLITIAMQMTGIGMLQIVILPVAIWILIWLF
;
A
#
# COMPACT_ATOMS: atom_id res chain seq x y z
N MET A 1 13.58 -24.67 -13.98
CA MET A 1 13.16 -23.48 -14.73
C MET A 1 13.64 -22.28 -13.94
N GLN A 2 14.68 -21.60 -14.41
CA GLN A 2 15.11 -20.33 -13.80
C GLN A 2 14.05 -19.29 -14.19
N THR A 3 13.24 -18.88 -13.25
CA THR A 3 12.37 -17.70 -13.41
C THR A 3 13.29 -16.51 -13.58
N ASN A 4 13.13 -15.82 -14.72
CA ASN A 4 13.89 -14.60 -15.02
C ASN A 4 13.68 -13.59 -13.87
N PRO A 5 14.70 -13.20 -13.08
CA PRO A 5 14.56 -12.32 -11.94
C PRO A 5 14.10 -10.91 -12.31
N TYR A 6 13.98 -10.60 -13.60
CA TYR A 6 13.57 -9.28 -14.13
C TYR A 6 12.21 -9.32 -14.83
N SER A 7 11.39 -10.37 -14.67
CA SER A 7 10.02 -10.29 -15.16
C SER A 7 9.28 -9.24 -14.29
N PRO A 8 8.69 -8.20 -14.91
CA PRO A 8 7.93 -7.22 -14.16
C PRO A 8 6.76 -7.94 -13.48
N HIS A 9 6.84 -8.05 -12.16
CA HIS A 9 5.72 -8.60 -11.40
C HIS A 9 4.52 -7.68 -11.63
N SER A 10 3.41 -8.25 -12.10
CA SER A 10 2.19 -7.47 -12.25
C SER A 10 1.74 -6.95 -10.86
N VAL A 11 1.05 -5.81 -10.82
CA VAL A 11 0.51 -5.25 -9.57
C VAL A 11 -0.34 -6.30 -8.84
N VAL A 12 -1.08 -7.13 -9.59
CA VAL A 12 -1.88 -8.23 -9.03
C VAL A 12 -1.00 -9.28 -8.35
N GLN A 13 0.13 -9.65 -8.94
CA GLN A 13 1.07 -10.59 -8.32
C GLN A 13 1.68 -10.01 -7.03
N CYS A 14 2.05 -8.73 -7.02
CA CYS A 14 2.54 -8.08 -5.83
C CYS A 14 1.50 -8.01 -4.71
N LEU A 15 0.22 -7.78 -5.05
CA LEU A 15 -0.88 -7.78 -4.08
C LEU A 15 -1.16 -9.18 -3.52
N THR A 16 -1.14 -10.21 -4.36
CA THR A 16 -1.29 -11.61 -3.89
C THR A 16 -0.11 -12.02 -3.01
N SER A 17 1.11 -11.64 -3.38
CA SER A 17 2.30 -11.86 -2.56
C SER A 17 2.21 -11.13 -1.22
N ALA A 18 1.72 -9.88 -1.22
CA ALA A 18 1.51 -9.13 0.01
C ALA A 18 0.48 -9.81 0.93
N PHE A 19 -0.59 -10.37 0.36
CA PHE A 19 -1.57 -11.14 1.11
C PHE A 19 -0.95 -12.41 1.72
N ASP A 20 -0.13 -13.15 0.97
CA ASP A 20 0.53 -14.36 1.46
C ASP A 20 1.56 -14.05 2.56
N VAL A 21 2.25 -12.90 2.47
CA VAL A 21 3.13 -12.40 3.54
C VAL A 21 2.34 -12.07 4.80
N VAL A 22 1.22 -11.34 4.68
CA VAL A 22 0.34 -11.02 5.83
C VAL A 22 -0.29 -12.28 6.43
N ALA A 23 -0.60 -13.29 5.60
CA ALA A 23 -1.08 -14.59 6.06
C ALA A 23 0.03 -15.47 6.67
N GLY A 24 1.28 -15.02 6.70
CA GLY A 24 2.43 -15.77 7.24
C GLY A 24 2.85 -16.99 6.42
N ARG A 25 2.43 -17.07 5.15
CA ARG A 25 2.70 -18.21 4.26
C ARG A 25 4.08 -18.16 3.62
N VAL A 26 4.56 -16.95 3.33
CA VAL A 26 5.84 -16.68 2.67
C VAL A 26 6.56 -15.51 3.34
N LYS A 27 7.89 -15.49 3.23
CA LYS A 27 8.69 -14.38 3.74
C LYS A 27 8.76 -13.24 2.72
N PRO A 28 8.82 -11.96 3.15
CA PRO A 28 8.96 -10.84 2.24
C PRO A 28 10.17 -10.96 1.29
N ASP A 29 11.28 -11.50 1.79
CA ASP A 29 12.53 -11.66 1.02
C ASP A 29 12.42 -12.65 -0.16
N GLU A 30 11.38 -13.49 -0.18
CA GLU A 30 11.17 -14.49 -1.22
C GLU A 30 10.31 -13.99 -2.38
N VAL A 31 9.53 -12.92 -2.15
CA VAL A 31 8.47 -12.50 -3.07
C VAL A 31 8.58 -11.07 -3.58
N PHE A 32 9.32 -10.19 -2.88
CA PHE A 32 9.46 -8.79 -3.28
C PHE A 32 10.83 -8.47 -3.86
N ASP A 33 10.84 -7.61 -4.87
CA ASP A 33 12.06 -7.02 -5.44
C ASP A 33 12.48 -5.80 -4.61
N PHE A 34 13.65 -5.87 -3.97
CA PHE A 34 14.23 -4.79 -3.16
C PHE A 34 15.15 -3.86 -3.94
N SER A 35 15.20 -3.99 -5.26
CA SER A 35 15.92 -3.05 -6.12
C SER A 35 15.27 -1.67 -6.14
N ALA A 36 15.97 -0.68 -6.71
CA ALA A 36 15.40 0.63 -6.96
C ALA A 36 14.14 0.56 -7.84
N TYR A 37 14.09 -0.41 -8.77
CA TYR A 37 12.92 -0.64 -9.61
C TYR A 37 11.73 -1.14 -8.77
N GLY A 38 11.93 -2.16 -7.93
CA GLY A 38 10.87 -2.68 -7.04
C GLY A 38 10.37 -1.63 -6.05
N PHE A 39 11.25 -0.76 -5.56
CA PHE A 39 10.86 0.39 -4.74
C PHE A 39 9.90 1.33 -5.47
N TRP A 40 10.27 1.79 -6.68
CA TRP A 40 9.41 2.69 -7.44
C TRP A 40 8.11 2.01 -7.89
N GLN A 41 8.16 0.73 -8.22
CA GLN A 41 6.97 -0.06 -8.51
C GLN A 41 6.00 -0.09 -7.31
N ALA A 42 6.51 -0.26 -6.09
CA ALA A 42 5.69 -0.24 -4.88
C ALA A 42 5.09 1.16 -4.61
N VAL A 43 5.90 2.24 -4.77
CA VAL A 43 5.44 3.63 -4.61
C VAL A 43 4.31 3.94 -5.59
N PHE A 44 4.54 3.74 -6.89
CA PHE A 44 3.54 4.05 -7.91
C PHE A 44 2.35 3.10 -7.87
N GLY A 45 2.57 1.82 -7.57
CA GLY A 45 1.50 0.83 -7.42
C GLY A 45 0.55 1.21 -6.28
N ASN A 46 1.07 1.55 -5.11
CA ASN A 46 0.29 2.01 -3.98
C ASN A 46 -0.47 3.32 -4.30
N TRP A 47 0.21 4.27 -4.93
CA TRP A 47 -0.36 5.56 -5.29
C TRP A 47 -1.49 5.43 -6.31
N ILE A 48 -1.28 4.68 -7.40
CA ILE A 48 -2.29 4.47 -8.44
C ILE A 48 -3.52 3.76 -7.88
N LEU A 49 -3.32 2.71 -7.07
CA LEU A 49 -4.42 2.00 -6.41
C LEU A 49 -5.22 2.94 -5.50
N GLY A 50 -4.53 3.79 -4.74
CA GLY A 50 -5.17 4.80 -3.90
C GLY A 50 -6.03 5.77 -4.71
N ILE A 51 -5.54 6.27 -5.85
CA ILE A 51 -6.28 7.15 -6.74
C ILE A 51 -7.52 6.44 -7.30
N VAL A 52 -7.35 5.25 -7.88
CA VAL A 52 -8.45 4.49 -8.51
C VAL A 52 -9.60 4.27 -7.53
N LEU A 53 -9.28 3.90 -6.29
CA LEU A 53 -10.30 3.63 -5.28
C LEU A 53 -10.89 4.89 -4.65
N ALA A 54 -10.13 5.99 -4.60
CA ALA A 54 -10.59 7.27 -4.06
C ALA A 54 -11.41 8.09 -5.06
N VAL A 55 -11.25 7.89 -6.37
CA VAL A 55 -11.97 8.66 -7.40
C VAL A 55 -13.49 8.54 -7.21
N PHE A 56 -14.00 7.34 -6.96
CA PHE A 56 -15.44 7.13 -6.82
C PHE A 56 -16.07 7.95 -5.67
N PRO A 57 -15.59 7.86 -4.41
CA PRO A 57 -16.12 8.69 -3.33
C PRO A 57 -15.82 10.19 -3.49
N LEU A 58 -14.67 10.56 -4.07
CA LEU A 58 -14.30 11.96 -4.25
C LEU A 58 -15.03 12.64 -5.41
N PHE A 59 -15.55 11.85 -6.36
CA PHE A 59 -16.31 12.41 -7.49
C PHE A 59 -17.51 13.23 -7.04
N ALA A 60 -18.19 12.79 -5.97
CA ALA A 60 -19.30 13.51 -5.37
C ALA A 60 -18.90 14.88 -4.78
N LEU A 61 -17.63 15.06 -4.40
CA LEU A 61 -17.10 16.30 -3.84
C LEU A 61 -16.57 17.26 -4.92
N GLY A 62 -16.39 16.78 -6.14
CA GLY A 62 -15.95 17.56 -7.29
C GLY A 62 -14.46 17.42 -7.63
N VAL A 63 -14.13 17.77 -8.88
CA VAL A 63 -12.79 17.54 -9.49
C VAL A 63 -11.64 18.18 -8.69
N LYS A 64 -11.88 19.33 -8.05
CA LYS A 64 -10.85 20.00 -7.23
C LYS A 64 -10.34 19.10 -6.10
N PHE A 65 -11.21 18.33 -5.46
CA PHE A 65 -10.83 17.42 -4.38
C PHE A 65 -10.05 16.23 -4.91
N ILE A 66 -10.36 15.73 -6.11
CA ILE A 66 -9.60 14.66 -6.76
C ILE A 66 -8.17 15.13 -7.04
N VAL A 67 -7.99 16.30 -7.65
CA VAL A 67 -6.66 16.86 -7.95
C VAL A 67 -5.86 17.06 -6.66
N LEU A 68 -6.49 17.63 -5.63
CA LEU A 68 -5.83 17.84 -4.34
C LEU A 68 -5.41 16.50 -3.71
N PHE A 69 -6.28 15.49 -3.73
CA PHE A 69 -5.98 14.14 -3.23
C PHE A 69 -4.80 13.51 -3.96
N VAL A 70 -4.76 13.59 -5.30
CA VAL A 70 -3.66 13.05 -6.14
C VAL A 70 -2.32 13.65 -5.73
N ILE A 71 -2.25 14.96 -5.52
CA ILE A 71 -1.02 15.65 -5.12
C ILE A 71 -0.63 15.31 -3.69
N ILE A 72 -1.57 15.44 -2.75
CA ILE A 72 -1.30 15.21 -1.32
C ILE A 72 -0.90 13.75 -1.07
N SER A 73 -1.55 12.78 -1.71
CA SER A 73 -1.23 11.37 -1.52
C SER A 73 0.18 11.02 -1.99
N LEU A 74 0.62 11.55 -3.14
CA LEU A 74 2.00 11.35 -3.61
C LEU A 74 3.02 11.98 -2.66
N VAL A 75 2.78 13.24 -2.28
CA VAL A 75 3.66 13.95 -1.33
C VAL A 75 3.74 13.20 0.00
N SER A 76 2.62 12.68 0.49
CA SER A 76 2.58 11.93 1.76
C SER A 76 3.40 10.64 1.69
N ILE A 77 3.30 9.87 0.59
CA ILE A 77 4.11 8.64 0.41
C ILE A 77 5.60 9.00 0.38
N LEU A 78 5.99 10.05 -0.35
CA LEU A 78 7.39 10.46 -0.45
C LEU A 78 7.94 11.01 0.88
N LEU A 79 7.14 11.79 1.61
CA LEU A 79 7.50 12.26 2.95
C LEU A 79 7.68 11.09 3.92
N TYR A 80 6.77 10.12 3.89
CA TYR A 80 6.91 8.92 4.70
C TYR A 80 8.18 8.14 4.37
N ALA A 81 8.48 7.94 3.09
CA ALA A 81 9.71 7.29 2.64
C ALA A 81 10.96 8.05 3.13
N LEU A 82 10.94 9.39 3.07
CA LEU A 82 12.02 10.25 3.56
C LEU A 82 12.20 10.12 5.09
N MET A 83 11.10 10.11 5.84
CA MET A 83 11.14 9.92 7.30
C MET A 83 11.73 8.56 7.69
N VAL A 84 11.30 7.50 7.02
CA VAL A 84 11.83 6.14 7.22
C VAL A 84 13.32 6.08 6.89
N TRP A 85 13.74 6.70 5.78
CA TRP A 85 15.15 6.80 5.42
C TRP A 85 15.97 7.48 6.52
N HIS A 86 15.56 8.65 7.00
CA HIS A 86 16.26 9.35 8.07
C HIS A 86 16.32 8.55 9.38
N ALA A 87 15.23 7.91 9.76
CA ALA A 87 15.21 7.06 10.94
C ALA A 87 16.20 5.88 10.83
N LEU A 88 16.25 5.22 9.68
CA LEU A 88 17.17 4.10 9.44
C LEU A 88 18.64 4.56 9.37
N VAL A 89 18.91 5.74 8.78
CA VAL A 89 20.25 6.34 8.79
C VAL A 89 20.68 6.63 10.23
N TRP A 90 19.79 7.21 11.04
CA TRP A 90 20.09 7.49 12.45
C TRP A 90 20.36 6.23 13.27
N MET A 91 19.70 5.11 12.92
CA MET A 91 19.93 3.80 13.54
C MET A 91 21.14 3.04 12.96
N GLY A 92 21.85 3.58 11.97
CA GLY A 92 22.95 2.90 11.27
C GLY A 92 22.50 1.72 10.39
N LYS A 93 21.23 1.70 9.94
CA LYS A 93 20.62 0.59 9.18
C LYS A 93 20.09 1.05 7.81
N ALA A 94 20.72 2.04 7.19
CA ALA A 94 20.29 2.60 5.91
C ALA A 94 20.20 1.55 4.78
N ASP A 95 21.03 0.50 4.84
CA ASP A 95 21.04 -0.65 3.92
C ASP A 95 19.71 -1.44 3.90
N ARG A 96 18.91 -1.32 4.97
CA ARG A 96 17.62 -2.02 5.11
C ARG A 96 16.43 -1.22 4.61
N PHE A 97 16.64 -0.03 4.05
CA PHE A 97 15.56 0.87 3.64
C PHE A 97 14.55 0.22 2.69
N THR A 98 15.00 -0.33 1.57
CA THR A 98 14.11 -0.98 0.58
C THR A 98 13.48 -2.25 1.12
N ARG A 99 14.22 -3.03 1.92
CA ARG A 99 13.71 -4.25 2.56
C ARG A 99 12.59 -3.98 3.56
N PHE A 100 12.58 -2.80 4.18
CA PHE A 100 11.49 -2.37 5.05
C PHE A 100 10.35 -1.74 4.27
N LEU A 101 10.67 -0.80 3.37
CA LEU A 101 9.66 0.07 2.77
C LEU A 101 8.86 -0.64 1.66
N VAL A 102 9.47 -1.52 0.86
CA VAL A 102 8.77 -2.22 -0.23
C VAL A 102 7.64 -3.12 0.29
N PRO A 103 7.87 -4.03 1.25
CA PRO A 103 6.79 -4.82 1.84
C PRO A 103 5.72 -3.95 2.52
N TYR A 104 6.14 -2.90 3.24
CA TYR A 104 5.24 -1.96 3.89
C TYR A 104 4.27 -1.30 2.89
N LEU A 105 4.77 -0.81 1.76
CA LEU A 105 3.94 -0.19 0.73
C LEU A 105 2.96 -1.19 0.09
N TRP A 106 3.39 -2.43 -0.18
CA TRP A 106 2.51 -3.45 -0.74
C TRP A 106 1.44 -3.94 0.25
N VAL A 107 1.78 -4.10 1.52
CA VAL A 107 0.80 -4.39 2.58
C VAL A 107 -0.15 -3.20 2.77
N GLY A 108 0.35 -1.97 2.71
CA GLY A 108 -0.47 -0.75 2.69
C GLY A 108 -1.42 -0.72 1.49
N SER A 109 -1.00 -1.21 0.32
CA SER A 109 -1.86 -1.33 -0.87
C SER A 109 -3.03 -2.29 -0.65
N LEU A 110 -2.82 -3.41 0.05
CA LEU A 110 -3.93 -4.30 0.45
C LEU A 110 -4.93 -3.59 1.35
N GLN A 111 -4.44 -2.80 2.31
CA GLN A 111 -5.28 -2.01 3.19
C GLN A 111 -6.13 -1.00 2.40
N VAL A 112 -5.50 -0.30 1.44
CA VAL A 112 -6.19 0.65 0.55
C VAL A 112 -7.29 -0.06 -0.26
N VAL A 113 -7.01 -1.25 -0.82
CA VAL A 113 -8.00 -2.04 -1.56
C VAL A 113 -9.17 -2.43 -0.65
N LEU A 114 -8.89 -2.98 0.53
CA LEU A 114 -9.93 -3.37 1.49
C LEU A 114 -10.82 -2.19 1.89
N PHE A 115 -10.22 -1.07 2.29
CA PHE A 115 -10.97 0.11 2.69
C PHE A 115 -11.75 0.74 1.54
N GLY A 116 -11.16 0.75 0.34
CA GLY A 116 -11.84 1.22 -0.87
C GLY A 116 -13.09 0.38 -1.18
N LEU A 117 -12.98 -0.94 -1.16
CA LEU A 117 -14.12 -1.84 -1.39
C LEU A 117 -15.20 -1.70 -0.31
N ILE A 118 -14.83 -1.60 0.96
CA ILE A 118 -15.77 -1.38 2.06
C ILE A 118 -16.49 -0.03 1.85
N THR A 119 -15.76 1.04 1.51
CA THR A 119 -16.35 2.37 1.28
C THR A 119 -17.35 2.34 0.12
N ILE A 120 -17.01 1.69 -0.98
CA ILE A 120 -17.92 1.50 -2.13
C ILE A 120 -19.16 0.71 -1.70
N ALA A 121 -19.00 -0.39 -0.99
CA ALA A 121 -20.12 -1.20 -0.50
C ALA A 121 -21.04 -0.41 0.43
N MET A 122 -20.48 0.43 1.30
CA MET A 122 -21.26 1.32 2.18
C MET A 122 -22.08 2.34 1.40
N GLN A 123 -21.48 2.94 0.37
CA GLN A 123 -22.20 3.90 -0.46
C GLN A 123 -23.33 3.25 -1.26
N MET A 124 -23.15 2.01 -1.71
CA MET A 124 -24.17 1.26 -2.46
C MET A 124 -25.30 0.73 -1.58
N THR A 125 -25.03 0.34 -0.35
CA THR A 125 -26.02 -0.30 0.54
C THR A 125 -26.67 0.65 1.54
N GLY A 126 -26.10 1.85 1.75
CA GLY A 126 -26.57 2.81 2.75
C GLY A 126 -26.36 2.33 4.21
N ILE A 127 -25.68 1.21 4.43
CA ILE A 127 -25.48 0.60 5.76
C ILE A 127 -24.26 1.22 6.43
N GLY A 128 -24.45 2.26 7.25
CA GLY A 128 -23.38 2.91 8.01
C GLY A 128 -22.67 2.00 9.04
N MET A 129 -23.26 0.84 9.39
CA MET A 129 -22.67 -0.10 10.35
C MET A 129 -21.36 -0.76 9.90
N LEU A 130 -21.03 -0.75 8.60
CA LEU A 130 -19.75 -1.27 8.09
C LEU A 130 -18.54 -0.48 8.63
N GLN A 131 -18.72 0.74 9.12
CA GLN A 131 -17.66 1.49 9.81
C GLN A 131 -17.10 0.75 11.03
N ILE A 132 -17.92 -0.04 11.72
CA ILE A 132 -17.52 -0.83 12.89
C ILE A 132 -16.50 -1.91 12.50
N VAL A 133 -16.55 -2.42 11.26
CA VAL A 133 -15.63 -3.47 10.77
C VAL A 133 -14.27 -2.87 10.37
N ILE A 134 -14.23 -1.62 9.95
CA ILE A 134 -13.00 -0.95 9.51
C ILE A 134 -11.99 -0.84 10.66
N LEU A 135 -12.45 -0.52 11.87
CA LEU A 135 -11.59 -0.27 13.02
C LEU A 135 -10.80 -1.52 13.46
N PRO A 136 -11.43 -2.71 13.65
CA PRO A 136 -10.70 -3.93 13.98
C PRO A 136 -9.72 -4.37 12.88
N VAL A 137 -10.08 -4.21 11.61
CA VAL A 137 -9.21 -4.56 10.48
C VAL A 137 -7.99 -3.62 10.44
N ALA A 138 -8.18 -2.32 10.66
CA ALA A 138 -7.08 -1.36 10.73
C ALA A 138 -6.14 -1.67 11.91
N ILE A 139 -6.68 -1.97 13.08
CA ILE A 139 -5.91 -2.35 14.27
C ILE A 139 -5.15 -3.66 14.01
N TRP A 140 -5.79 -4.66 13.41
CA TRP A 140 -5.15 -5.93 13.10
C TRP A 140 -3.97 -5.77 12.15
N ILE A 141 -4.11 -4.96 11.09
CA ILE A 141 -3.01 -4.66 10.16
C ILE A 141 -1.90 -3.87 10.87
N LEU A 142 -2.24 -2.92 11.77
CA LEU A 142 -1.26 -2.20 12.57
C LEU A 142 -0.44 -3.13 13.48
N ILE A 143 -1.09 -4.08 14.14
CA ILE A 143 -0.42 -5.07 15.00
C ILE A 143 0.55 -5.95 14.17
N TRP A 144 0.23 -6.21 12.92
CA TRP A 144 1.05 -7.03 12.03
C TRP A 144 2.28 -6.27 11.48
N LEU A 145 2.22 -4.94 11.42
CA LEU A 145 3.30 -4.09 10.91
C LEU A 145 4.37 -3.76 11.96
N PHE A 146 4.10 -3.99 13.26
CA PHE A 146 5.02 -3.78 14.38
C PHE A 146 5.36 -5.08 15.09
#